data_0f2b05a5f426f5b5683266b0c0adb6e9
#
_entry.id   0f2b05a5f426f5b5683266b0c0adb6e9
#
_cell.length_a   1.000
_cell.length_b   1.000
_cell.length_c   1.000
_cell.angle_alpha   90.00
_cell.angle_beta   90.00
_cell.angle_gamma   90.00
#
_symmetry.space_group_name_H-M   'P 1'
#
loop_
_entity.id
_entity.type
_entity.pdbx_description
1 polymer ?
#
loop_
_entity_poly.entity_id
_entity_poly.type
_entity_poly.pdbx_seq_one_letter_code
_entity_poly.pdbx_strand_id
1 'polypeptide(L)'
;MIMMVLNKSKLKKIIMWVLVLVALLSSAIFFMKNKGTKPTFELFDQANLPYTQGTKKNSGYVALTCNVDLGWETEYVQGILDVLKKEDVKITFNVTGRWAEKNQEMLLKIKSEGHEIGNHGHRHLDYAKLSYEENLEQIKTSKKIIEDIINEETKFFQAPAGSFGEGTMKAANELGYTSIKWDIDTIDWNNRKEPEVIIERVKKKDIKDGSIVLMHPTYATTQCLDDIIQIIRDKGLKPGMLSNIF
;
A
#
# COMPACT_ATOMS: atom_id res chain seq x y z
N MET A 1 5.75 68.32 51.95
CA MET A 1 6.24 67.58 50.74
C MET A 1 7.22 66.52 51.19
N ILE A 2 6.81 65.25 51.32
CA ILE A 2 7.67 64.16 51.82
C ILE A 2 8.44 63.60 50.65
N MET A 3 9.72 63.86 50.55
CA MET A 3 10.63 63.27 49.61
C MET A 3 10.94 61.83 50.05
N MET A 4 10.32 60.82 49.39
CA MET A 4 10.70 59.42 49.63
C MET A 4 12.02 59.12 48.91
N VAL A 5 13.13 59.07 49.67
CA VAL A 5 14.44 58.63 49.14
C VAL A 5 14.44 57.17 49.04
N LEU A 6 14.27 56.64 47.80
CA LEU A 6 14.36 55.20 47.50
C LEU A 6 15.81 54.73 47.67
N ASN A 7 16.04 53.84 48.62
CA ASN A 7 17.34 53.22 48.88
C ASN A 7 17.78 52.44 47.55
N LYS A 8 19.05 52.66 47.18
CA LYS A 8 19.65 52.06 45.93
C LYS A 8 19.43 50.56 45.85
N SER A 9 19.35 49.81 46.92
CA SER A 9 19.12 48.39 46.96
C SER A 9 17.64 48.02 46.62
N LYS A 10 16.68 48.83 47.09
CA LYS A 10 15.27 48.70 46.80
C LYS A 10 15.01 49.05 45.32
N LEU A 11 15.67 50.04 44.76
CA LEU A 11 15.57 50.44 43.36
C LEU A 11 16.10 49.33 42.43
N LYS A 12 17.25 48.69 42.75
CA LYS A 12 17.78 47.54 42.01
C LYS A 12 16.84 46.35 42.00
N LYS A 13 16.19 46.05 43.14
CA LYS A 13 15.19 44.98 43.21
C LYS A 13 13.96 45.27 42.34
N ILE A 14 13.46 46.52 42.37
CA ILE A 14 12.32 46.91 41.51
C ILE A 14 12.67 46.79 40.05
N ILE A 15 13.85 47.24 39.60
CA ILE A 15 14.31 47.14 38.22
C ILE A 15 14.42 45.66 37.82
N MET A 16 14.97 44.81 38.67
CA MET A 16 15.09 43.38 38.43
C MET A 16 13.71 42.72 38.22
N TRP A 17 12.73 43.03 39.07
CA TRP A 17 11.38 42.50 38.94
C TRP A 17 10.64 43.00 37.69
N VAL A 18 10.86 44.27 37.30
CA VAL A 18 10.33 44.83 36.06
C VAL A 18 10.91 44.12 34.85
N LEU A 19 12.23 43.84 34.83
CA LEU A 19 12.87 43.11 33.76
C LEU A 19 12.35 41.65 33.65
N VAL A 20 12.12 40.96 34.77
CA VAL A 20 11.54 39.65 34.82
C VAL A 20 10.10 39.68 34.29
N LEU A 21 9.32 40.68 34.64
CA LEU A 21 7.94 40.85 34.19
C LEU A 21 7.87 41.11 32.67
N VAL A 22 8.78 41.93 32.14
CA VAL A 22 8.90 42.20 30.69
C VAL A 22 9.33 40.93 29.96
N ALA A 23 10.26 40.13 30.49
CA ALA A 23 10.66 38.86 29.90
C ALA A 23 9.52 37.83 29.89
N LEU A 24 8.72 37.76 30.95
CA LEU A 24 7.54 36.90 31.02
C LEU A 24 6.43 37.34 30.04
N LEU A 25 6.20 38.65 29.92
CA LEU A 25 5.23 39.19 28.98
C LEU A 25 5.66 38.97 27.52
N SER A 26 6.96 39.18 27.23
CA SER A 26 7.50 38.93 25.89
C SER A 26 7.46 37.44 25.50
N SER A 27 7.73 36.53 26.44
CA SER A 27 7.57 35.09 26.22
C SER A 27 6.09 34.70 26.02
N ALA A 28 5.18 35.27 26.82
CA ALA A 28 3.75 35.05 26.65
C ALA A 28 3.22 35.55 25.28
N ILE A 29 3.67 36.72 24.82
CA ILE A 29 3.34 37.28 23.52
C ILE A 29 3.95 36.41 22.39
N PHE A 30 5.17 35.92 22.56
CA PHE A 30 5.80 34.99 21.64
C PHE A 30 5.02 33.66 21.56
N PHE A 31 4.61 33.08 22.68
CA PHE A 31 3.75 31.91 22.74
C PHE A 31 2.34 32.17 22.19
N MET A 32 1.79 33.38 22.40
CA MET A 32 0.47 33.74 21.82
C MET A 32 0.53 33.99 20.32
N LYS A 33 1.62 34.58 19.78
CA LYS A 33 1.84 34.70 18.33
C LYS A 33 2.12 33.38 17.65
N ASN A 34 2.77 32.43 18.35
CA ASN A 34 3.01 31.08 17.82
C ASN A 34 1.84 30.10 18.07
N LYS A 35 0.72 30.51 18.67
CA LYS A 35 -0.51 29.71 18.71
C LYS A 35 -1.24 29.62 17.37
N GLY A 36 -0.65 30.11 16.28
CA GLY A 36 -1.23 30.16 14.94
C GLY A 36 -0.82 29.06 13.98
N THR A 37 0.04 28.11 14.38
CA THR A 37 0.22 26.87 13.62
C THR A 37 0.11 25.71 14.62
N LYS A 38 -1.13 25.27 14.89
CA LYS A 38 -1.28 23.84 15.14
C LYS A 38 -0.60 23.17 13.94
N PRO A 39 0.29 22.18 14.14
CA PRO A 39 0.52 21.27 13.05
C PRO A 39 -0.89 20.78 12.72
N THR A 40 -1.43 21.16 11.58
CA THR A 40 -2.49 20.43 10.94
C THR A 40 -1.83 19.08 10.67
N PHE A 41 -1.95 18.18 11.61
CA PHE A 41 -2.08 16.79 11.32
C PHE A 41 -3.38 16.78 10.52
N GLU A 42 -3.26 17.03 9.21
CA GLU A 42 -4.33 16.69 8.29
C GLU A 42 -4.58 15.24 8.61
N LEU A 43 -5.73 14.97 9.21
CA LEU A 43 -6.32 13.65 9.25
C LEU A 43 -6.23 13.22 7.80
N PHE A 44 -5.29 12.30 7.49
CA PHE A 44 -5.23 11.66 6.19
C PHE A 44 -6.63 11.16 5.96
N ASP A 45 -7.34 11.86 5.08
CA ASP A 45 -8.70 11.50 4.73
C ASP A 45 -8.62 10.04 4.32
N GLN A 46 -9.46 9.16 4.89
CA GLN A 46 -9.46 7.73 4.53
C GLN A 46 -9.63 7.54 3.01
N ALA A 47 -10.20 8.54 2.32
CA ALA A 47 -10.24 8.62 0.86
C ALA A 47 -8.85 8.67 0.18
N ASN A 48 -7.78 8.96 0.92
CA ASN A 48 -6.40 9.08 0.40
C ASN A 48 -5.47 7.93 0.83
N LEU A 49 -6.01 6.83 1.35
CA LEU A 49 -5.23 5.64 1.68
C LEU A 49 -5.59 4.48 0.75
N PRO A 50 -4.61 3.58 0.42
CA PRO A 50 -4.92 2.39 -0.34
C PRO A 50 -5.81 1.45 0.47
N TYR A 51 -6.73 0.78 -0.20
CA TYR A 51 -7.59 -0.21 0.43
C TYR A 51 -6.77 -1.44 0.83
N THR A 52 -6.91 -1.87 2.07
CA THR A 52 -6.32 -3.12 2.57
C THR A 52 -7.30 -4.29 2.54
N GLN A 53 -8.57 -3.99 2.32
CA GLN A 53 -9.67 -4.95 2.21
C GLN A 53 -10.68 -4.45 1.17
N GLY A 54 -11.48 -5.34 0.62
CA GLY A 54 -12.56 -5.00 -0.30
C GLY A 54 -13.65 -4.14 0.35
N THR A 55 -14.39 -3.43 -0.48
CA THR A 55 -15.48 -2.53 -0.05
C THR A 55 -16.88 -3.13 -0.22
N LYS A 56 -17.01 -4.20 -1.01
CA LYS A 56 -18.26 -4.91 -1.25
C LYS A 56 -18.64 -5.76 -0.04
N LYS A 57 -19.74 -5.39 0.63
CA LYS A 57 -20.24 -6.13 1.80
C LYS A 57 -20.83 -7.47 1.38
N ASN A 58 -20.58 -8.51 2.17
CA ASN A 58 -21.08 -9.86 1.96
C ASN A 58 -20.76 -10.39 0.55
N SER A 59 -19.56 -10.10 0.06
CA SER A 59 -19.09 -10.61 -1.22
C SER A 59 -18.97 -12.13 -1.21
N GLY A 60 -18.65 -12.71 -0.07
CA GLY A 60 -18.32 -14.12 0.13
C GLY A 60 -16.95 -14.49 -0.43
N TYR A 61 -16.12 -13.48 -0.82
CA TYR A 61 -14.83 -13.69 -1.47
C TYR A 61 -13.66 -13.17 -0.64
N VAL A 62 -12.51 -13.82 -0.86
CA VAL A 62 -11.17 -13.37 -0.48
C VAL A 62 -10.37 -13.21 -1.76
N ALA A 63 -9.82 -12.02 -2.00
CA ALA A 63 -8.99 -11.80 -3.16
C ALA A 63 -7.58 -12.38 -2.94
N LEU A 64 -7.12 -13.19 -3.88
CA LEU A 64 -5.73 -13.60 -3.98
C LEU A 64 -5.02 -12.69 -4.99
N THR A 65 -3.92 -12.07 -4.58
CA THR A 65 -3.12 -11.20 -5.43
C THR A 65 -1.69 -11.74 -5.55
N CYS A 66 -1.17 -11.82 -6.77
CA CYS A 66 0.19 -12.22 -7.05
C CYS A 66 0.96 -11.06 -7.68
N ASN A 67 1.98 -10.54 -7.00
CA ASN A 67 2.80 -9.46 -7.52
C ASN A 67 3.96 -10.01 -8.33
N VAL A 68 4.09 -9.56 -9.56
CA VAL A 68 5.06 -10.08 -10.53
C VAL A 68 5.98 -8.96 -11.04
N ASP A 69 7.27 -9.15 -10.88
CA ASP A 69 8.34 -8.25 -11.35
C ASP A 69 9.52 -9.07 -11.89
N LEU A 70 10.48 -8.41 -12.50
CA LEU A 70 11.71 -9.03 -13.05
C LEU A 70 12.62 -9.71 -12.01
N GLY A 71 12.36 -9.49 -10.72
CA GLY A 71 13.06 -10.18 -9.64
C GLY A 71 12.55 -11.59 -9.34
N TRP A 72 11.51 -12.04 -10.05
CA TRP A 72 10.90 -13.35 -9.88
C TRP A 72 11.11 -14.23 -11.12
N GLU A 73 11.26 -15.52 -10.90
CA GLU A 73 11.39 -16.51 -11.95
C GLU A 73 10.04 -16.76 -12.64
N THR A 74 9.99 -16.51 -13.95
CA THR A 74 8.74 -16.65 -14.75
C THR A 74 8.20 -18.09 -14.75
N GLU A 75 9.04 -19.10 -14.52
CA GLU A 75 8.62 -20.50 -14.42
C GLU A 75 7.66 -20.75 -13.23
N TYR A 76 7.81 -20.00 -12.13
CA TYR A 76 6.88 -20.12 -11.01
C TYR A 76 5.54 -19.45 -11.28
N VAL A 77 5.47 -18.47 -12.19
CA VAL A 77 4.20 -17.97 -12.69
C VAL A 77 3.41 -19.09 -13.36
N GLN A 78 4.07 -19.91 -14.20
CA GLN A 78 3.45 -21.07 -14.80
C GLN A 78 2.98 -22.09 -13.75
N GLY A 79 3.80 -22.38 -12.76
CA GLY A 79 3.42 -23.31 -11.68
C GLY A 79 2.20 -22.83 -10.90
N ILE A 80 2.08 -21.52 -10.64
CA ILE A 80 0.89 -20.92 -10.01
C ILE A 80 -0.34 -21.10 -10.93
N LEU A 81 -0.22 -20.83 -12.23
CA LEU A 81 -1.32 -21.00 -13.19
C LEU A 81 -1.81 -22.47 -13.23
N ASP A 82 -0.90 -23.42 -13.17
CA ASP A 82 -1.24 -24.85 -13.17
C ASP A 82 -2.08 -25.24 -11.93
N VAL A 83 -1.71 -24.73 -10.74
CA VAL A 83 -2.48 -24.93 -9.50
C VAL A 83 -3.84 -24.25 -9.61
N LEU A 84 -3.90 -22.98 -10.04
CA LEU A 84 -5.14 -22.22 -10.18
C LEU A 84 -6.11 -22.87 -11.17
N LYS A 85 -5.59 -23.43 -12.25
CA LYS A 85 -6.38 -24.20 -13.23
C LYS A 85 -6.94 -25.48 -12.63
N LYS A 86 -6.13 -26.24 -11.88
CA LYS A 86 -6.56 -27.45 -11.17
C LYS A 86 -7.67 -27.14 -10.17
N GLU A 87 -7.54 -26.04 -9.43
CA GLU A 87 -8.48 -25.62 -8.39
C GLU A 87 -9.70 -24.85 -8.91
N ASP A 88 -9.75 -24.53 -10.22
CA ASP A 88 -10.77 -23.69 -10.88
C ASP A 88 -10.91 -22.31 -10.19
N VAL A 89 -9.79 -21.67 -9.88
CA VAL A 89 -9.72 -20.37 -9.20
C VAL A 89 -9.11 -19.32 -10.12
N LYS A 90 -9.69 -18.13 -10.15
CA LYS A 90 -9.11 -16.95 -10.83
C LYS A 90 -8.67 -15.95 -9.78
N ILE A 91 -7.49 -15.33 -9.99
CA ILE A 91 -6.88 -14.37 -9.10
C ILE A 91 -6.46 -13.10 -9.84
N THR A 92 -5.96 -12.10 -9.12
CA THR A 92 -5.39 -10.89 -9.72
C THR A 92 -3.87 -10.98 -9.74
N PHE A 93 -3.27 -10.79 -10.91
CA PHE A 93 -1.82 -10.63 -11.08
C PHE A 93 -1.50 -9.14 -11.23
N ASN A 94 -0.79 -8.55 -10.26
CA ASN A 94 -0.29 -7.19 -10.39
C ASN A 94 1.10 -7.25 -11.02
N VAL A 95 1.23 -6.79 -12.25
CA VAL A 95 2.48 -6.90 -12.99
C VAL A 95 3.17 -5.55 -13.17
N THR A 96 4.52 -5.53 -13.13
CA THR A 96 5.25 -4.32 -13.50
C THR A 96 5.31 -4.15 -15.02
N GLY A 97 5.34 -2.91 -15.50
CA GLY A 97 5.44 -2.63 -16.93
C GLY A 97 6.70 -3.25 -17.55
N ARG A 98 7.84 -3.21 -16.84
CA ARG A 98 9.09 -3.83 -17.32
C ARG A 98 9.01 -5.35 -17.45
N TRP A 99 8.27 -6.01 -16.55
CA TRP A 99 8.06 -7.44 -16.66
C TRP A 99 7.13 -7.74 -17.83
N ALA A 100 6.05 -6.97 -17.97
CA ALA A 100 5.08 -7.11 -19.06
C ALA A 100 5.74 -6.98 -20.45
N GLU A 101 6.62 -5.99 -20.64
CA GLU A 101 7.39 -5.81 -21.88
C GLU A 101 8.21 -7.04 -22.26
N LYS A 102 8.85 -7.66 -21.27
CA LYS A 102 9.76 -8.80 -21.50
C LYS A 102 9.04 -10.15 -21.58
N ASN A 103 7.84 -10.26 -21.04
CA ASN A 103 7.14 -11.51 -20.88
C ASN A 103 5.72 -11.44 -21.47
N GLN A 104 5.56 -10.83 -22.66
CA GLN A 104 4.26 -10.59 -23.29
C GLN A 104 3.45 -11.88 -23.47
N GLU A 105 4.09 -12.97 -23.90
CA GLU A 105 3.42 -14.27 -24.07
C GLU A 105 2.84 -14.80 -22.74
N MET A 106 3.60 -14.68 -21.65
CA MET A 106 3.13 -15.08 -20.32
C MET A 106 2.01 -14.17 -19.82
N LEU A 107 2.08 -12.86 -20.05
CA LEU A 107 1.02 -11.90 -19.69
C LEU A 107 -0.28 -12.23 -20.45
N LEU A 108 -0.20 -12.48 -21.75
CA LEU A 108 -1.34 -12.89 -22.58
C LEU A 108 -1.89 -14.24 -22.13
N LYS A 109 -1.04 -15.18 -21.71
CA LYS A 109 -1.48 -16.45 -21.14
C LYS A 109 -2.27 -16.26 -19.86
N ILE A 110 -1.75 -15.48 -18.89
CA ILE A 110 -2.47 -15.13 -17.65
C ILE A 110 -3.86 -14.58 -17.99
N LYS A 111 -3.92 -13.63 -18.92
CA LYS A 111 -5.18 -13.01 -19.37
C LYS A 111 -6.12 -14.02 -20.03
N SER A 112 -5.61 -14.85 -20.95
CA SER A 112 -6.41 -15.84 -21.69
C SER A 112 -6.99 -16.94 -20.80
N GLU A 113 -6.32 -17.22 -19.67
CA GLU A 113 -6.82 -18.15 -18.66
C GLU A 113 -7.87 -17.51 -17.72
N GLY A 114 -8.24 -16.23 -17.95
CA GLY A 114 -9.32 -15.54 -17.24
C GLY A 114 -8.92 -14.90 -15.94
N HIS A 115 -7.63 -14.70 -15.69
CA HIS A 115 -7.15 -13.98 -14.53
C HIS A 115 -7.23 -12.46 -14.74
N GLU A 116 -7.40 -11.71 -13.65
CA GLU A 116 -7.40 -10.26 -13.68
C GLU A 116 -5.97 -9.72 -13.66
N ILE A 117 -5.72 -8.66 -14.44
CA ILE A 117 -4.43 -7.98 -14.48
C ILE A 117 -4.54 -6.65 -13.76
N GLY A 118 -3.66 -6.42 -12.79
CA GLY A 118 -3.46 -5.16 -12.11
C GLY A 118 -2.11 -4.54 -12.45
N ASN A 119 -1.96 -3.25 -12.16
CA ASN A 119 -0.76 -2.48 -12.39
C ASN A 119 0.12 -2.44 -11.12
N HIS A 120 1.39 -2.84 -11.25
CA HIS A 120 2.39 -2.80 -10.16
C HIS A 120 3.48 -1.73 -10.38
N GLY A 121 3.15 -0.69 -11.19
CA GLY A 121 4.09 0.35 -11.62
C GLY A 121 5.04 -0.13 -12.72
N HIS A 122 5.83 0.80 -13.27
CA HIS A 122 6.76 0.44 -14.34
C HIS A 122 8.02 -0.24 -13.82
N ARG A 123 8.63 0.34 -12.78
CA ARG A 123 9.82 -0.21 -12.08
C ARG A 123 9.48 -0.43 -10.62
N HIS A 124 10.12 -1.42 -10.01
CA HIS A 124 9.97 -1.73 -8.59
C HIS A 124 10.77 -0.72 -7.72
N LEU A 125 10.28 0.53 -7.66
CA LEU A 125 10.86 1.63 -6.89
C LEU A 125 10.11 1.82 -5.55
N ASP A 126 10.68 2.63 -4.66
CA ASP A 126 10.01 3.08 -3.44
C ASP A 126 9.11 4.29 -3.76
N TYR A 127 7.85 4.02 -4.11
CA TYR A 127 6.91 5.03 -4.61
C TYR A 127 6.60 6.13 -3.61
N ALA A 128 6.65 5.87 -2.31
CA ALA A 128 6.47 6.89 -1.28
C ALA A 128 7.56 7.97 -1.29
N LYS A 129 8.73 7.66 -1.86
CA LYS A 129 9.86 8.60 -1.97
C LYS A 129 9.91 9.37 -3.30
N LEU A 130 9.07 8.99 -4.25
CA LEU A 130 8.99 9.66 -5.54
C LEU A 130 8.12 10.92 -5.43
N SER A 131 8.44 11.95 -6.24
CA SER A 131 7.55 13.09 -6.44
C SER A 131 6.23 12.64 -7.08
N TYR A 132 5.24 13.53 -7.08
CA TYR A 132 3.98 13.26 -7.78
C TYR A 132 4.21 13.00 -9.28
N GLU A 133 5.02 13.81 -9.95
CA GLU A 133 5.34 13.70 -11.38
C GLU A 133 6.06 12.37 -11.70
N GLU A 134 7.01 11.96 -10.86
CA GLU A 134 7.68 10.67 -11.00
C GLU A 134 6.71 9.50 -10.81
N ASN A 135 5.84 9.57 -9.80
CA ASN A 135 4.78 8.58 -9.58
C ASN A 135 3.86 8.49 -10.81
N LEU A 136 3.39 9.65 -11.31
CA LEU A 136 2.51 9.72 -12.48
C LEU A 136 3.15 9.08 -13.71
N GLU A 137 4.42 9.38 -13.97
CA GLU A 137 5.17 8.80 -15.08
C GLU A 137 5.31 7.28 -14.95
N GLN A 138 5.69 6.78 -13.76
CA GLN A 138 5.86 5.34 -13.53
C GLN A 138 4.55 4.57 -13.67
N ILE A 139 3.45 5.09 -13.14
CA ILE A 139 2.13 4.43 -13.19
C ILE A 139 1.55 4.50 -14.62
N LYS A 140 1.64 5.67 -15.27
CA LYS A 140 1.14 5.89 -16.63
C LYS A 140 1.89 5.06 -17.68
N THR A 141 3.22 4.98 -17.57
CA THR A 141 4.04 4.16 -18.48
C THR A 141 3.67 2.70 -18.35
N SER A 142 3.55 2.19 -17.12
CA SER A 142 3.11 0.81 -16.88
C SER A 142 1.69 0.56 -17.41
N LYS A 143 0.75 1.47 -17.13
CA LYS A 143 -0.63 1.41 -17.62
C LYS A 143 -0.65 1.20 -19.14
N LYS A 144 0.03 2.10 -19.87
CA LYS A 144 0.07 2.03 -21.32
C LYS A 144 0.63 0.69 -21.84
N ILE A 145 1.76 0.24 -21.30
CA ILE A 145 2.41 -1.00 -21.73
C ILE A 145 1.51 -2.21 -21.50
N ILE A 146 0.95 -2.34 -20.29
CA ILE A 146 0.12 -3.48 -19.94
C ILE A 146 -1.15 -3.49 -20.79
N GLU A 147 -1.87 -2.37 -20.88
CA GLU A 147 -3.14 -2.25 -21.58
C GLU A 147 -2.98 -2.42 -23.11
N ASP A 148 -1.88 -1.93 -23.70
CA ASP A 148 -1.57 -2.17 -25.12
C ASP A 148 -1.37 -3.66 -25.40
N ILE A 149 -0.75 -4.43 -24.48
CA ILE A 149 -0.51 -5.86 -24.66
C ILE A 149 -1.80 -6.67 -24.49
N ILE A 150 -2.57 -6.39 -23.41
CA ILE A 150 -3.77 -7.20 -23.09
C ILE A 150 -5.03 -6.73 -23.80
N ASN A 151 -4.99 -5.57 -24.48
CA ASN A 151 -6.13 -4.89 -25.11
C ASN A 151 -7.33 -4.72 -24.17
N GLU A 152 -7.07 -4.37 -22.90
CA GLU A 152 -8.09 -4.14 -21.87
C GLU A 152 -7.56 -3.15 -20.82
N GLU A 153 -8.46 -2.34 -20.23
CA GLU A 153 -8.11 -1.42 -19.14
C GLU A 153 -7.86 -2.15 -17.82
N THR A 154 -6.81 -1.73 -17.12
CA THR A 154 -6.51 -2.18 -15.76
C THR A 154 -7.18 -1.27 -14.73
N LYS A 155 -7.77 -1.86 -13.68
CA LYS A 155 -8.59 -1.13 -12.68
C LYS A 155 -7.87 -0.92 -11.35
N PHE A 156 -6.94 -1.79 -11.01
CA PHE A 156 -6.29 -1.83 -9.71
C PHE A 156 -4.80 -1.49 -9.82
N PHE A 157 -4.34 -0.67 -8.88
CA PHE A 157 -2.93 -0.35 -8.73
C PHE A 157 -2.44 -0.75 -7.34
N GLN A 158 -1.37 -1.53 -7.31
CA GLN A 158 -0.67 -1.88 -6.09
C GLN A 158 0.78 -1.39 -6.19
N ALA A 159 1.16 -0.42 -5.35
CA ALA A 159 2.54 0.09 -5.36
C ALA A 159 3.53 -1.00 -4.91
N PRO A 160 4.71 -1.09 -5.54
CA PRO A 160 5.80 -1.97 -5.11
C PRO A 160 6.06 -1.86 -3.61
N ALA A 161 6.28 -3.01 -2.95
CA ALA A 161 6.46 -3.13 -1.51
C ALA A 161 5.34 -2.49 -0.65
N GLY A 162 4.17 -2.18 -1.23
CA GLY A 162 3.11 -1.44 -0.56
C GLY A 162 3.50 -0.02 -0.17
N SER A 163 4.48 0.57 -0.89
CA SER A 163 5.01 1.89 -0.63
C SER A 163 4.12 2.96 -1.26
N PHE A 164 3.25 3.55 -0.44
CA PHE A 164 2.35 4.63 -0.84
C PHE A 164 2.68 5.92 -0.11
N GLY A 165 2.77 7.02 -0.86
CA GLY A 165 2.80 8.38 -0.36
C GLY A 165 1.66 9.20 -0.94
N GLU A 166 1.52 10.47 -0.55
CA GLU A 166 0.49 11.38 -1.07
C GLU A 166 0.60 11.53 -2.59
N GLY A 167 1.83 11.71 -3.11
CA GLY A 167 2.08 11.78 -4.56
C GLY A 167 1.66 10.50 -5.30
N THR A 168 1.87 9.32 -4.68
CA THR A 168 1.47 8.04 -5.26
C THR A 168 -0.04 7.92 -5.37
N MET A 169 -0.76 8.24 -4.28
CA MET A 169 -2.22 8.19 -4.25
C MET A 169 -2.84 9.17 -5.24
N LYS A 170 -2.33 10.41 -5.29
CA LYS A 170 -2.79 11.41 -6.24
C LYS A 170 -2.61 10.95 -7.70
N ALA A 171 -1.43 10.44 -8.05
CA ALA A 171 -1.14 9.97 -9.40
C ALA A 171 -2.00 8.75 -9.79
N ALA A 172 -2.18 7.78 -8.89
CA ALA A 172 -3.03 6.62 -9.15
C ALA A 172 -4.50 7.02 -9.34
N ASN A 173 -5.02 7.90 -8.48
CA ASN A 173 -6.40 8.41 -8.58
C ASN A 173 -6.64 9.18 -9.89
N GLU A 174 -5.69 10.03 -10.33
CA GLU A 174 -5.79 10.77 -11.59
C GLU A 174 -5.84 9.84 -12.80
N LEU A 175 -5.16 8.70 -12.74
CA LEU A 175 -5.16 7.67 -13.79
C LEU A 175 -6.36 6.71 -13.69
N GLY A 176 -7.30 6.94 -12.76
CA GLY A 176 -8.52 6.17 -12.59
C GLY A 176 -8.36 4.85 -11.85
N TYR A 177 -7.26 4.65 -11.12
CA TYR A 177 -7.01 3.44 -10.38
C TYR A 177 -7.64 3.40 -9.00
N THR A 178 -8.16 2.23 -8.62
CA THR A 178 -8.36 1.86 -7.23
C THR A 178 -7.05 1.38 -6.65
N SER A 179 -6.47 2.17 -5.72
CA SER A 179 -5.20 1.82 -5.05
C SER A 179 -5.47 0.78 -3.96
N ILE A 180 -4.75 -0.35 -4.02
CA ILE A 180 -4.91 -1.46 -3.07
C ILE A 180 -3.60 -1.82 -2.36
N LYS A 181 -3.74 -2.37 -1.17
CA LYS A 181 -2.70 -3.07 -0.41
C LYS A 181 -3.20 -4.48 -0.10
N TRP A 182 -2.86 -5.01 1.07
CA TRP A 182 -3.30 -6.30 1.58
C TRP A 182 -3.45 -6.23 3.11
N ASP A 183 -4.25 -7.07 3.66
CA ASP A 183 -4.33 -7.33 5.11
C ASP A 183 -3.64 -8.65 5.48
N ILE A 184 -3.41 -9.52 4.50
CA ILE A 184 -2.73 -10.80 4.71
C ILE A 184 -1.51 -10.91 3.81
N ASP A 185 -0.33 -10.86 4.42
CA ASP A 185 0.96 -11.09 3.77
C ASP A 185 1.42 -12.52 4.05
N THR A 186 1.62 -13.31 2.99
CA THR A 186 2.15 -14.67 3.10
C THR A 186 3.63 -14.69 3.53
N ILE A 187 4.36 -13.59 3.29
CA ILE A 187 5.83 -13.45 3.46
C ILE A 187 6.59 -14.51 2.64
N ASP A 188 6.03 -14.94 1.52
CA ASP A 188 6.67 -15.86 0.58
C ASP A 188 7.93 -15.28 -0.06
N TRP A 189 7.99 -13.95 -0.19
CA TRP A 189 9.17 -13.23 -0.67
C TRP A 189 10.42 -13.45 0.19
N ASN A 190 10.25 -13.76 1.48
CA ASN A 190 11.33 -14.08 2.43
C ASN A 190 11.51 -15.60 2.63
N ASN A 191 10.46 -16.40 2.42
CA ASN A 191 10.42 -17.84 2.64
C ASN A 191 10.23 -18.60 1.31
N ARG A 192 11.02 -18.25 0.30
CA ARG A 192 10.83 -18.67 -1.09
C ARG A 192 10.85 -20.19 -1.34
N LYS A 193 11.37 -20.98 -0.40
CA LYS A 193 11.51 -22.44 -0.47
C LYS A 193 10.86 -23.19 0.70
N GLU A 194 10.06 -22.51 1.48
CA GLU A 194 9.53 -23.03 2.76
C GLU A 194 8.00 -22.99 2.78
N PRO A 195 7.30 -23.84 2.02
CA PRO A 195 5.84 -23.80 1.89
C PRO A 195 5.12 -23.97 3.23
N GLU A 196 5.63 -24.81 4.15
CA GLU A 196 5.05 -25.06 5.47
C GLU A 196 5.00 -23.79 6.33
N VAL A 197 6.03 -22.93 6.23
CA VAL A 197 6.09 -21.65 6.95
C VAL A 197 4.98 -20.71 6.44
N ILE A 198 4.72 -20.71 5.14
CA ILE A 198 3.66 -19.91 4.52
C ILE A 198 2.29 -20.43 4.96
N ILE A 199 2.04 -21.73 4.89
CA ILE A 199 0.79 -22.37 5.30
C ILE A 199 0.46 -22.04 6.77
N GLU A 200 1.42 -22.27 7.68
CA GLU A 200 1.23 -21.98 9.10
C GLU A 200 1.00 -20.51 9.39
N ARG A 201 1.60 -19.62 8.60
CA ARG A 201 1.37 -18.19 8.71
C ARG A 201 -0.04 -17.82 8.29
N VAL A 202 -0.50 -18.32 7.13
CA VAL A 202 -1.84 -18.01 6.60
C VAL A 202 -2.92 -18.57 7.52
N LYS A 203 -2.75 -19.79 8.07
CA LYS A 203 -3.67 -20.38 9.06
C LYS A 203 -3.89 -19.50 10.29
N LYS A 204 -2.86 -18.79 10.75
CA LYS A 204 -2.91 -17.91 11.93
C LYS A 204 -3.54 -16.54 11.66
N LYS A 205 -3.87 -16.22 10.39
CA LYS A 205 -4.47 -14.93 10.03
C LYS A 205 -6.00 -14.95 10.17
N ASP A 206 -6.54 -13.80 10.51
CA ASP A 206 -7.98 -13.55 10.52
C ASP A 206 -8.50 -13.30 9.11
N ILE A 207 -8.62 -14.39 8.33
CA ILE A 207 -9.16 -14.34 6.96
C ILE A 207 -10.66 -14.19 7.04
N LYS A 208 -11.21 -13.15 6.39
CA LYS A 208 -12.64 -12.82 6.40
C LYS A 208 -13.09 -12.33 5.02
N ASP A 209 -14.39 -12.13 4.86
CA ASP A 209 -14.99 -11.56 3.65
C ASP A 209 -14.32 -10.23 3.29
N GLY A 210 -13.86 -10.11 2.04
CA GLY A 210 -13.15 -8.94 1.54
C GLY A 210 -11.65 -8.89 1.87
N SER A 211 -11.06 -9.88 2.56
CA SER A 211 -9.59 -9.94 2.78
C SER A 211 -8.83 -10.00 1.46
N ILE A 212 -7.63 -9.39 1.45
CA ILE A 212 -6.71 -9.40 0.31
C ILE A 212 -5.41 -10.10 0.75
N VAL A 213 -5.11 -11.22 0.10
CA VAL A 213 -3.91 -12.03 0.35
C VAL A 213 -2.85 -11.68 -0.68
N LEU A 214 -1.65 -11.29 -0.22
CA LEU A 214 -0.50 -11.02 -1.06
C LEU A 214 0.36 -12.28 -1.20
N MET A 215 0.74 -12.57 -2.45
CA MET A 215 1.68 -13.61 -2.84
C MET A 215 2.64 -13.09 -3.93
N HIS A 216 3.71 -13.86 -4.17
CA HIS A 216 4.64 -13.67 -5.27
C HIS A 216 4.92 -15.02 -5.97
N PRO A 217 5.42 -15.03 -7.22
CA PRO A 217 5.78 -16.26 -7.89
C PRO A 217 7.09 -16.79 -7.30
N THR A 218 6.98 -17.65 -6.29
CA THR A 218 8.08 -18.36 -5.64
C THR A 218 7.87 -19.88 -5.72
N TYR A 219 8.93 -20.65 -5.57
CA TYR A 219 8.80 -22.10 -5.44
C TYR A 219 7.82 -22.48 -4.33
N ALA A 220 7.97 -21.87 -3.14
CA ALA A 220 7.11 -22.18 -2.00
C ALA A 220 5.63 -21.89 -2.30
N THR A 221 5.32 -20.79 -3.00
CA THR A 221 3.95 -20.44 -3.39
C THR A 221 3.37 -21.50 -4.33
N THR A 222 4.15 -22.01 -5.29
CA THR A 222 3.67 -23.08 -6.19
C THR A 222 3.37 -24.38 -5.46
N GLN A 223 4.00 -24.62 -4.28
CA GLN A 223 3.82 -25.83 -3.50
C GLN A 223 2.71 -25.74 -2.46
N CYS A 224 2.28 -24.55 -2.06
CA CYS A 224 1.29 -24.36 -0.99
C CYS A 224 0.03 -23.57 -1.40
N LEU A 225 -0.10 -23.20 -2.67
CA LEU A 225 -1.25 -22.39 -3.11
C LEU A 225 -2.58 -23.14 -2.97
N ASP A 226 -2.60 -24.45 -3.23
CA ASP A 226 -3.79 -25.29 -3.03
C ASP A 226 -4.17 -25.37 -1.54
N ASP A 227 -3.22 -25.46 -0.62
CA ASP A 227 -3.48 -25.36 0.82
C ASP A 227 -4.06 -23.99 1.20
N ILE A 228 -3.52 -22.91 0.67
CA ILE A 228 -4.05 -21.54 0.91
C ILE A 228 -5.50 -21.44 0.40
N ILE A 229 -5.79 -21.97 -0.78
CA ILE A 229 -7.13 -22.04 -1.35
C ILE A 229 -8.07 -22.83 -0.42
N GLN A 230 -7.62 -23.98 0.09
CA GLN A 230 -8.41 -24.81 0.97
C GLN A 230 -8.66 -24.14 2.32
N ILE A 231 -7.67 -23.46 2.92
CA ILE A 231 -7.84 -22.66 4.15
C ILE A 231 -8.96 -21.62 4.00
N ILE A 232 -9.05 -20.96 2.83
CA ILE A 232 -10.10 -19.98 2.55
C ILE A 232 -11.46 -20.67 2.45
N ARG A 233 -11.53 -21.80 1.74
CA ARG A 233 -12.77 -22.60 1.58
C ARG A 233 -13.28 -23.14 2.92
N ASP A 234 -12.40 -23.58 3.80
CA ASP A 234 -12.73 -24.09 5.14
C ASP A 234 -13.38 -23.04 6.04
N LYS A 235 -13.19 -21.75 5.71
CA LYS A 235 -13.88 -20.62 6.35
C LYS A 235 -15.23 -20.29 5.72
N GLY A 236 -15.69 -21.06 4.74
CA GLY A 236 -16.93 -20.81 4.01
C GLY A 236 -16.82 -19.67 2.99
N LEU A 237 -15.60 -19.27 2.63
CA LEU A 237 -15.31 -18.19 1.68
C LEU A 237 -14.78 -18.74 0.35
N LYS A 238 -14.84 -17.93 -0.69
CA LYS A 238 -14.35 -18.27 -2.03
C LYS A 238 -13.08 -17.49 -2.34
N PRO A 239 -11.98 -18.15 -2.76
CA PRO A 239 -10.85 -17.41 -3.34
C PRO A 239 -11.26 -16.80 -4.67
N GLY A 240 -10.75 -15.58 -4.96
CA GLY A 240 -11.17 -14.86 -6.17
C GLY A 240 -10.23 -13.69 -6.52
N MET A 241 -10.72 -12.85 -7.43
CA MET A 241 -10.05 -11.65 -7.92
C MET A 241 -10.40 -10.42 -7.08
N LEU A 242 -9.66 -9.34 -7.25
CA LEU A 242 -10.00 -8.04 -6.63
C LEU A 242 -11.40 -7.58 -7.05
N SER A 243 -11.78 -7.72 -8.32
CA SER A 243 -13.12 -7.34 -8.81
C SER A 243 -14.29 -8.10 -8.14
N ASN A 244 -14.03 -9.20 -7.43
CA ASN A 244 -15.07 -9.87 -6.67
C ASN A 244 -15.41 -9.18 -5.35
N ILE A 245 -14.48 -8.39 -4.81
CA ILE A 245 -14.58 -7.73 -3.51
C ILE A 245 -14.69 -6.19 -3.58
N PHE A 246 -14.60 -5.61 -4.81
CA PHE A 246 -14.78 -4.18 -5.09
C PHE A 246 -15.98 -3.88 -5.97
#